data_d91bfb90b5e7d3ffdbf44b11d0be7ef3
#
_entry.id   d91bfb90b5e7d3ffdbf44b11d0be7ef3
#
_cell.length_a   1.000
_cell.length_b   1.000
_cell.length_c   1.000
_cell.angle_alpha   90.00
_cell.angle_beta   90.00
_cell.angle_gamma   90.00
#
_symmetry.space_group_name_H-M   'P 1'
#
loop_
_entity.id
_entity.type
_entity.pdbx_description
1 polymer ?
#
loop_
_entity_poly.entity_id
_entity_poly.type
_entity_poly.pdbx_seq_one_letter_code
_entity_poly.pdbx_strand_id
1 'polypeptide(L)'
;MAFVLANFEIDDYDTWKRERFDADPAGRKEAAKGHQIFRGVDDPNKVFVGVEFASAEEAASFRERLLASGALDAITVVTPPTVVEVADRVEY
;
A
#
# COMPACT_ATOMS: atom_id res chain seq x y z
N MET A 1 11.55 10.27 5.55
CA MET A 1 10.22 9.70 5.43
C MET A 1 10.29 8.32 4.84
N ALA A 2 9.51 7.43 5.36
CA ALA A 2 9.47 6.05 4.90
C ALA A 2 8.10 5.71 4.33
N PHE A 3 8.08 4.72 3.45
CA PHE A 3 6.85 4.23 2.83
C PHE A 3 6.79 2.73 2.96
N VAL A 4 5.57 2.20 2.94
CA VAL A 4 5.33 0.81 2.59
C VAL A 4 4.82 0.80 1.16
N LEU A 5 5.58 0.19 0.26
CA LEU A 5 5.21 0.04 -1.14
C LEU A 5 4.78 -1.39 -1.42
N ALA A 6 3.76 -1.54 -2.24
CA ALA A 6 3.30 -2.84 -2.72
C ALA A 6 2.73 -2.71 -4.12
N ASN A 7 2.80 -3.80 -4.88
CA ASN A 7 2.21 -3.89 -6.21
C ASN A 7 1.45 -5.22 -6.29
N PHE A 8 0.20 -5.14 -6.72
CA PHE A 8 -0.66 -6.32 -6.82
C PHE A 8 -1.70 -6.17 -7.91
N GLU A 9 -2.32 -7.28 -8.27
CA GLU A 9 -3.39 -7.35 -9.24
C GLU A 9 -4.70 -7.70 -8.54
N ILE A 10 -5.77 -7.05 -8.96
CA ILE A 10 -7.11 -7.20 -8.39
C ILE A 10 -8.11 -7.45 -9.50
N ASP A 11 -9.30 -7.92 -9.16
CA ASP A 11 -10.34 -8.22 -10.14
C ASP A 11 -11.12 -6.97 -10.55
N ASP A 12 -11.43 -6.09 -9.59
CA ASP A 12 -12.16 -4.85 -9.83
C ASP A 12 -11.72 -3.79 -8.85
N TYR A 13 -11.19 -2.68 -9.37
CA TYR A 13 -10.62 -1.61 -8.55
C TYR A 13 -11.65 -1.00 -7.59
N ASP A 14 -12.82 -0.65 -8.08
CA ASP A 14 -13.82 0.05 -7.26
C ASP A 14 -14.29 -0.81 -6.10
N THR A 15 -14.51 -2.09 -6.35
CA THR A 15 -14.88 -3.05 -5.32
C THR A 15 -13.77 -3.23 -4.30
N TRP A 16 -12.52 -3.42 -4.77
CA TRP A 16 -11.36 -3.55 -3.89
C TRP A 16 -11.17 -2.32 -3.02
N LYS A 17 -11.24 -1.13 -3.63
CA LYS A 17 -11.03 0.14 -2.92
C LYS A 17 -12.06 0.31 -1.82
N ARG A 18 -13.33 0.08 -2.12
CA ARG A 18 -14.43 0.28 -1.19
C ARG A 18 -14.49 -0.80 -0.10
N GLU A 19 -14.34 -2.05 -0.47
CA GLU A 19 -14.59 -3.17 0.43
C GLU A 19 -13.37 -3.63 1.20
N ARG A 20 -12.17 -3.39 0.66
CA ARG A 20 -10.94 -3.89 1.27
C ARG A 20 -10.02 -2.77 1.73
N PHE A 21 -9.64 -1.86 0.84
CA PHE A 21 -8.70 -0.81 1.18
C PHE A 21 -9.30 0.18 2.20
N ASP A 22 -10.50 0.67 1.95
CA ASP A 22 -11.17 1.63 2.83
C ASP A 22 -11.65 1.00 4.14
N ALA A 23 -11.74 -0.32 4.22
CA ALA A 23 -12.03 -1.02 5.46
C ALA A 23 -10.90 -0.88 6.49
N ASP A 24 -9.70 -0.56 6.02
CA ASP A 24 -8.56 -0.23 6.88
C ASP A 24 -8.18 -1.32 7.90
N PRO A 25 -7.96 -2.55 7.44
CA PRO A 25 -7.80 -3.70 8.35
C PRO A 25 -6.57 -3.63 9.24
N ALA A 26 -5.56 -2.85 8.87
CA ALA A 26 -4.32 -2.72 9.64
C ALA A 26 -4.19 -1.38 10.37
N GLY A 27 -5.22 -0.55 10.38
CA GLY A 27 -5.20 0.74 11.06
C GLY A 27 -4.38 1.82 10.37
N ARG A 28 -4.32 1.79 9.04
CA ARG A 28 -3.55 2.74 8.25
C ARG A 28 -3.90 4.19 8.56
N LYS A 29 -5.18 4.51 8.70
CA LYS A 29 -5.64 5.89 8.87
C LYS A 29 -5.10 6.55 10.12
N GLU A 30 -4.85 5.77 11.16
CA GLU A 30 -4.30 6.29 12.42
C GLU A 30 -2.77 6.32 12.42
N ALA A 31 -2.14 5.38 11.73
CA ALA A 31 -0.69 5.19 11.78
C ALA A 31 0.06 5.98 10.71
N ALA A 32 -0.53 6.15 9.53
CA ALA A 32 0.15 6.74 8.38
C ALA A 32 -0.11 8.23 8.25
N LYS A 33 0.79 8.91 7.54
CA LYS A 33 0.61 10.32 7.16
C LYS A 33 -0.26 10.49 5.94
N GLY A 34 -0.30 9.50 5.08
CA GLY A 34 -1.08 9.54 3.86
C GLY A 34 -0.77 8.34 2.98
N HIS A 35 -1.39 8.30 1.81
CA HIS A 35 -1.13 7.25 0.85
C HIS A 35 -1.33 7.75 -0.57
N GLN A 36 -0.77 7.01 -1.51
CA GLN A 36 -1.02 7.19 -2.94
C GLN A 36 -1.30 5.83 -3.55
N ILE A 37 -2.26 5.81 -4.46
CA ILE A 37 -2.60 4.62 -5.23
C ILE A 37 -2.42 4.96 -6.69
N PHE A 38 -1.65 4.15 -7.40
CA PHE A 38 -1.47 4.28 -8.84
C PHE A 38 -2.10 3.07 -9.50
N ARG A 39 -2.74 3.30 -10.63
CA ARG A 39 -3.30 2.22 -11.46
C ARG A 39 -2.55 2.17 -12.78
N GLY A 40 -2.37 0.98 -13.30
CA GLY A 40 -1.82 0.85 -14.65
C GLY A 40 -2.71 1.55 -15.67
N VAL A 41 -2.11 2.31 -16.58
CA VAL A 41 -2.87 3.00 -17.63
C VAL A 41 -3.44 1.98 -18.63
N ASP A 42 -2.65 0.95 -18.96
CA ASP A 42 -3.08 -0.10 -19.87
C ASP A 42 -3.89 -1.21 -19.19
N ASP A 43 -3.68 -1.39 -17.88
CA ASP A 43 -4.37 -2.39 -17.09
C ASP A 43 -4.76 -1.78 -15.73
N PRO A 44 -5.99 -1.26 -15.59
CA PRO A 44 -6.41 -0.58 -14.36
C PRO A 44 -6.55 -1.50 -13.15
N ASN A 45 -6.44 -2.81 -13.33
CA ASN A 45 -6.43 -3.76 -12.22
C ASN A 45 -5.02 -4.05 -11.69
N LYS A 46 -3.99 -3.47 -12.30
CA LYS A 46 -2.65 -3.40 -11.73
C LYS A 46 -2.57 -2.20 -10.81
N VAL A 47 -2.31 -2.46 -9.52
CA VAL A 47 -2.35 -1.43 -8.50
C VAL A 47 -1.01 -1.31 -7.80
N PHE A 48 -0.55 -0.08 -7.64
CA PHE A 48 0.69 0.26 -6.93
C PHE A 48 0.29 1.16 -5.77
N VAL A 49 0.61 0.75 -4.55
CA VAL A 49 0.22 1.49 -3.34
C VAL A 49 1.48 1.94 -2.60
N GLY A 50 1.49 3.21 -2.22
CA GLY A 50 2.50 3.76 -1.32
C GLY A 50 1.83 4.38 -0.11
N VAL A 51 2.15 3.88 1.08
CA VAL A 51 1.65 4.42 2.34
C VAL A 51 2.81 5.10 3.06
N GLU A 52 2.64 6.37 3.40
CA GLU A 52 3.70 7.19 3.97
C GLU A 52 3.65 7.20 5.49
N PHE A 53 4.84 7.09 6.11
CA PHE A 53 5.00 7.12 7.56
C PHE A 53 6.10 8.09 7.98
N ALA A 54 6.06 8.53 9.22
CA ALA A 54 7.06 9.45 9.78
C ALA A 54 8.44 8.80 9.90
N SER A 55 8.50 7.48 10.10
CA SER A 55 9.75 6.76 10.28
C SER A 55 9.69 5.36 9.69
N ALA A 56 10.87 4.77 9.44
CA ALA A 56 10.97 3.38 9.01
C ALA A 56 10.44 2.40 10.06
N GLU A 57 10.56 2.73 11.33
CA GLU A 57 10.04 1.89 12.42
C GLU A 57 8.51 1.82 12.40
N GLU A 58 7.86 2.95 12.20
CA GLU A 58 6.40 2.99 12.07
C GLU A 58 5.93 2.25 10.82
N ALA A 59 6.64 2.41 9.71
CA ALA A 59 6.34 1.69 8.47
C ALA A 59 6.49 0.18 8.66
N ALA A 60 7.55 -0.27 9.31
CA ALA A 60 7.77 -1.69 9.58
C ALA A 60 6.68 -2.27 10.50
N SER A 61 6.27 -1.52 11.51
CA SER A 61 5.20 -1.94 12.41
C SER A 61 3.87 -2.09 11.68
N PHE A 62 3.54 -1.15 10.82
CA PHE A 62 2.34 -1.23 9.98
C PHE A 62 2.41 -2.44 9.04
N ARG A 63 3.56 -2.65 8.41
CA ARG A 63 3.76 -3.79 7.50
C ARG A 63 3.46 -5.11 8.21
N GLU A 64 3.93 -5.28 9.44
CA GLU A 64 3.66 -6.49 10.22
C GLU A 64 2.16 -6.68 10.46
N ARG A 65 1.46 -5.61 10.83
CA ARG A 65 0.00 -5.68 11.02
C ARG A 65 -0.74 -5.99 9.73
N LEU A 66 -0.29 -5.40 8.61
CA LEU A 66 -0.89 -5.64 7.31
C LEU A 66 -0.77 -7.11 6.90
N LEU A 67 0.41 -7.68 7.05
CA LEU A 67 0.64 -9.08 6.73
C LEU A 67 -0.17 -10.02 7.63
N ALA A 68 -0.31 -9.67 8.90
CA ALA A 68 -1.09 -10.47 9.85
C ALA A 68 -2.60 -10.34 9.64
N SER A 69 -3.07 -9.30 9.00
CA SER A 69 -4.51 -9.00 8.85
C SER A 69 -5.23 -9.89 7.83
N GLY A 70 -4.48 -10.55 6.94
CA GLY A 70 -5.06 -11.31 5.83
C GLY A 70 -5.56 -10.44 4.67
N ALA A 71 -5.29 -9.13 4.70
CA ALA A 71 -5.77 -8.20 3.69
C ALA A 71 -5.28 -8.53 2.27
N LEU A 72 -4.18 -9.25 2.14
CA LEU A 72 -3.58 -9.59 0.86
C LEU A 72 -3.97 -10.98 0.35
N ASP A 73 -4.78 -11.73 1.10
CA ASP A 73 -5.07 -13.13 0.77
C ASP A 73 -5.91 -13.31 -0.49
N ALA A 74 -6.76 -12.33 -0.81
CA ALA A 74 -7.70 -12.43 -1.93
C ALA A 74 -7.21 -11.73 -3.20
N ILE A 75 -5.95 -11.30 -3.23
CA ILE A 75 -5.36 -10.59 -4.35
C ILE A 75 -4.07 -11.27 -4.80
N THR A 76 -3.65 -10.99 -6.03
CA THR A 76 -2.39 -11.50 -6.56
C THR A 76 -1.27 -10.51 -6.26
N VAL A 77 -0.43 -10.83 -5.31
CA VAL A 77 0.69 -9.97 -4.92
C VAL A 77 1.83 -10.17 -5.91
N VAL A 78 2.25 -9.08 -6.56
CA VAL A 78 3.39 -9.06 -7.47
C VAL A 78 4.65 -8.64 -6.70
N THR A 79 4.56 -7.52 -5.99
CA THR A 79 5.61 -7.08 -5.07
C THR A 79 5.00 -6.99 -3.68
N PRO A 80 5.48 -7.81 -2.73
CA PRO A 80 4.93 -7.76 -1.37
C PRO A 80 5.21 -6.43 -0.69
N PRO A 81 4.45 -6.09 0.36
CA PRO A 81 4.69 -4.85 1.11
C PRO A 81 6.13 -4.76 1.57
N THR A 82 6.80 -3.68 1.19
CA THR A 82 8.23 -3.47 1.43
C THR A 82 8.43 -2.09 2.02
N VAL A 83 9.18 -2.00 3.12
CA VAL A 83 9.55 -0.73 3.71
C VAL A 83 10.67 -0.11 2.87
N VAL A 84 10.46 1.12 2.44
CA VAL A 84 11.41 1.85 1.61
C VAL A 84 11.59 3.28 2.11
N GLU A 85 12.70 3.88 1.75
CA GLU A 85 12.98 5.29 2.01
C GLU A 85 13.19 6.00 0.68
N VAL A 86 12.88 7.30 0.65
CA VAL A 86 13.16 8.11 -0.53
C VAL A 86 14.68 8.29 -0.65
N ALA A 87 15.27 7.77 -1.72
CA ALA A 87 16.70 7.91 -1.97
C ALA A 87 17.02 9.14 -2.79
N ASP A 88 16.12 9.53 -3.68
CA ASP A 88 16.29 10.70 -4.53
C ASP A 88 14.92 11.20 -4.99
N ARG A 89 14.75 12.51 -4.95
CA ARG A 89 13.55 13.17 -5.45
C ARG A 89 13.92 14.51 -6.05
N VAL A 90 13.59 14.69 -7.32
CA VAL A 90 13.88 15.92 -8.06
C VAL A 90 12.62 16.37 -8.81
N GLU A 91 12.35 17.66 -8.81
CA GLU A 91 11.30 18.27 -9.63
C GLU A 91 11.95 18.97 -10.82
N TYR A 92 11.40 18.75 -12.00
CA TYR A 92 11.89 19.39 -13.21
C TYR A 92 11.04 20.59 -13.60
#